data_ac90a9a6c5383aad0be58ea4f5d134df
#
_entry.id   ac90a9a6c5383aad0be58ea4f5d134df
#
_cell.length_a   1.000
_cell.length_b   1.000
_cell.length_c   1.000
_cell.angle_alpha   90.00
_cell.angle_beta   90.00
_cell.angle_gamma   90.00
#
_symmetry.space_group_name_H-M   'P 1'
#
loop_
_entity.id
_entity.type
_entity.pdbx_description
1 polymer ?
#
loop_
_entity_poly.entity_id
_entity_poly.type
_entity_poly.pdbx_seq_one_letter_code
_entity_poly.pdbx_strand_id
1 'polypeptide(L)'
;QATVSGTATFVGDEHAALAVLINRAANLIAQRTRRGAANWAVVSPEALTVLQSATTSAFARTTEGTFEAPTNTKLVGTLNNAMKIYVNSYAGTGTSVLVGYKGSSEADAAAFYCPYVPLMSSGVVLDPNTFEPVVGFMTRYGYVELTNTASSLGNAGDYLSEISVANLSFQ
;
A
#
# COMPACT_ATOMS: atom_id res chain seq x y z
N GLN A 1 -1.95 12.83 11.31
CA GLN A 1 -2.39 13.71 10.20
C GLN A 1 -1.34 14.80 10.00
N ALA A 2 -0.72 14.83 8.83
CA ALA A 2 0.16 15.92 8.43
C ALA A 2 -0.63 16.83 7.48
N THR A 3 -0.89 18.04 7.90
CA THR A 3 -1.54 19.07 7.10
C THR A 3 -0.47 19.96 6.48
N VAL A 4 -0.47 20.13 5.17
CA VAL A 4 0.27 21.22 4.53
C VAL A 4 -0.62 22.47 4.60
N SER A 5 -0.21 23.45 5.38
CA SER A 5 -0.91 24.75 5.47
C SER A 5 -0.29 25.69 4.45
N GLY A 6 -1.09 26.10 3.51
CA GLY A 6 -0.76 27.09 2.49
C GLY A 6 -1.96 27.26 1.57
N THR A 7 -2.25 28.49 1.12
CA THR A 7 -3.28 28.71 0.12
C THR A 7 -2.68 28.37 -1.24
N ALA A 8 -2.95 27.17 -1.75
CA ALA A 8 -2.57 26.83 -3.11
C ALA A 8 -3.41 27.67 -4.09
N THR A 9 -2.75 28.36 -4.99
CA THR A 9 -3.34 29.20 -6.02
C THR A 9 -3.58 28.44 -7.33
N PHE A 10 -3.06 27.23 -7.40
CA PHE A 10 -3.10 26.39 -8.59
C PHE A 10 -3.26 24.91 -8.22
N VAL A 11 -4.15 24.20 -8.90
CA VAL A 11 -4.46 22.78 -8.61
C VAL A 11 -3.21 21.89 -8.72
N GLY A 12 -2.28 22.20 -9.60
CA GLY A 12 -1.00 21.48 -9.72
C GLY A 12 -0.13 21.56 -8.47
N ASP A 13 -0.21 22.65 -7.72
CA ASP A 13 0.52 22.81 -6.45
C ASP A 13 -0.10 21.96 -5.34
N GLU A 14 -1.43 21.82 -5.32
CA GLU A 14 -2.13 20.91 -4.40
C GLU A 14 -1.74 19.46 -4.68
N HIS A 15 -1.67 19.09 -5.96
CA HIS A 15 -1.27 17.75 -6.35
C HIS A 15 0.20 17.47 -6.02
N ALA A 16 1.08 18.46 -6.18
CA ALA A 16 2.48 18.35 -5.78
C ALA A 16 2.64 18.19 -4.25
N ALA A 17 1.74 18.80 -3.47
CA ALA A 17 1.75 18.69 -2.01
C ALA A 17 1.58 17.24 -1.53
N LEU A 18 0.84 16.40 -2.25
CA LEU A 18 0.70 14.98 -1.93
C LEU A 18 2.06 14.25 -1.99
N ALA A 19 2.87 14.50 -3.01
CA ALA A 19 4.21 13.93 -3.12
C ALA A 19 5.13 14.36 -1.95
N VAL A 20 5.02 15.61 -1.53
CA VAL A 20 5.75 16.13 -0.36
C VAL A 20 5.31 15.43 0.93
N LEU A 21 4.01 15.19 1.11
CA LEU A 21 3.50 14.46 2.27
C LEU A 21 3.98 13.01 2.29
N ILE A 22 4.01 12.34 1.15
CA ILE A 22 4.54 10.98 1.03
C ILE A 22 6.02 10.94 1.41
N ASN A 23 6.82 11.88 0.92
CA ASN A 23 8.24 11.99 1.27
C ASN A 23 8.44 12.28 2.76
N ARG A 24 7.61 13.13 3.36
CA ARG A 24 7.64 13.40 4.79
C ARG A 24 7.33 12.14 5.60
N ALA A 25 6.32 11.38 5.21
CA ALA A 25 5.98 10.11 5.85
C ALA A 25 7.12 9.09 5.74
N ALA A 26 7.77 9.01 4.57
CA ALA A 26 8.93 8.14 4.36
C ALA A 26 10.11 8.50 5.27
N ASN A 27 10.39 9.79 5.42
CA ASN A 27 11.45 10.27 6.30
C ASN A 27 11.11 10.06 7.80
N LEU A 28 9.85 10.17 8.19
CA LEU A 28 9.42 9.84 9.55
C LEU A 28 9.61 8.35 9.87
N ILE A 29 9.35 7.48 8.92
CA ILE A 29 9.63 6.04 9.07
C ILE A 29 11.14 5.81 9.24
N ALA A 30 11.98 6.48 8.45
CA ALA A 30 13.43 6.40 8.60
C ALA A 30 13.91 6.89 9.98
N GLN A 31 13.32 7.96 10.49
CA GLN A 31 13.65 8.51 11.80
C GLN A 31 13.24 7.56 12.94
N ARG A 32 12.09 6.91 12.83
CA ARG A 32 11.57 5.98 13.84
C ARG A 32 12.30 4.64 13.83
N THR A 33 12.43 4.03 12.67
CA THR A 33 13.07 2.71 12.53
C THR A 33 14.59 2.78 12.57
N ARG A 34 15.19 3.90 12.15
CA ARG A 34 16.64 4.06 11.93
C ARG A 34 17.26 3.00 11.02
N ARG A 35 16.44 2.38 10.16
CA ARG A 35 16.83 1.32 9.23
C ARG A 35 16.76 1.74 7.78
N GLY A 36 15.90 2.69 7.47
CA GLY A 36 15.73 3.21 6.12
C GLY A 36 14.40 3.94 5.96
N ALA A 37 14.32 4.76 4.93
CA ALA A 37 13.08 5.41 4.53
C ALA A 37 12.13 4.42 3.87
N ALA A 38 10.86 4.76 3.83
CA ALA A 38 9.85 3.95 3.15
C ALA A 38 10.27 3.66 1.70
N ASN A 39 10.09 2.43 1.27
CA ASN A 39 10.48 1.96 -0.07
C ASN A 39 9.30 1.48 -0.90
N TRP A 40 8.11 1.47 -0.36
CA TRP A 40 6.88 1.17 -1.08
C TRP A 40 5.71 2.00 -0.55
N ALA A 41 4.73 2.23 -1.42
CA ALA A 41 3.45 2.82 -1.05
C ALA A 41 2.31 2.15 -1.83
N VAL A 42 1.17 2.01 -1.16
CA VAL A 42 -0.08 1.57 -1.78
C VAL A 42 -1.03 2.75 -1.81
N VAL A 43 -1.54 3.06 -2.98
CA VAL A 43 -2.41 4.22 -3.21
C VAL A 43 -3.78 3.80 -3.71
N SER A 44 -4.81 4.59 -3.41
CA SER A 44 -6.12 4.47 -4.05
C SER A 44 -6.06 4.97 -5.50
N PRO A 45 -7.00 4.58 -6.38
CA PRO A 45 -7.03 5.06 -7.77
C PRO A 45 -7.14 6.60 -7.86
N GLU A 46 -7.86 7.23 -6.96
CA GLU A 46 -7.98 8.71 -6.92
C GLU A 46 -6.65 9.36 -6.53
N ALA A 47 -5.99 8.87 -5.49
CA ALA A 47 -4.66 9.36 -5.12
C ALA A 47 -3.62 9.14 -6.23
N LEU A 48 -3.73 8.05 -6.98
CA LEU A 48 -2.89 7.81 -8.15
C LEU A 48 -3.13 8.87 -9.24
N THR A 49 -4.39 9.23 -9.51
CA THR A 49 -4.73 10.28 -10.50
C THR A 49 -4.06 11.61 -10.12
N VAL A 50 -4.10 11.97 -8.83
CA VAL A 50 -3.42 13.16 -8.31
C VAL A 50 -1.91 13.09 -8.53
N LEU A 51 -1.29 11.97 -8.20
CA LEU A 51 0.17 11.79 -8.41
C LEU A 51 0.56 11.86 -9.89
N GLN A 52 -0.27 11.33 -10.78
CA GLN A 52 -0.02 11.35 -12.23
C GLN A 52 -0.20 12.74 -12.84
N SER A 53 -1.09 13.55 -12.27
CA SER A 53 -1.34 14.92 -12.72
C SER A 53 -0.38 15.94 -12.09
N ALA A 54 0.38 15.57 -11.06
CA ALA A 54 1.37 16.43 -10.46
C ALA A 54 2.43 16.83 -11.49
N THR A 55 2.73 18.11 -11.57
CA THR A 55 3.70 18.69 -12.52
C THR A 55 5.17 18.39 -12.16
N THR A 56 5.37 17.70 -11.04
CA THR A 56 6.71 17.33 -10.60
C THR A 56 7.19 16.08 -11.31
N SER A 57 8.43 16.09 -11.81
CA SER A 57 9.11 14.92 -12.39
C SER A 57 9.44 13.81 -11.38
N ALA A 58 8.91 13.93 -10.16
CA ALA A 58 9.18 12.99 -9.08
C ALA A 58 8.51 11.62 -9.28
N PHE A 59 7.40 11.57 -10.03
CA PHE A 59 6.69 10.33 -10.34
C PHE A 59 7.10 9.81 -11.72
N ALA A 60 7.83 8.69 -11.75
CA ALA A 60 8.16 7.99 -12.98
C ALA A 60 7.21 6.78 -13.17
N ARG A 61 6.55 6.73 -14.32
CA ARG A 61 5.66 5.61 -14.68
C ARG A 61 6.49 4.41 -15.13
N THR A 62 6.14 3.23 -14.66
CA THR A 62 6.67 1.98 -15.23
C THR A 62 5.97 1.69 -16.55
N THR A 63 6.74 1.39 -17.58
CA THR A 63 6.21 0.96 -18.89
C THR A 63 5.67 -0.47 -18.86
N GLU A 64 6.11 -1.28 -17.92
CA GLU A 64 5.71 -2.68 -17.77
C GLU A 64 5.03 -2.90 -16.41
N GLY A 65 3.74 -2.68 -16.38
CA GLY A 65 2.94 -3.10 -15.23
C GLY A 65 2.51 -4.54 -15.42
N THR A 66 3.21 -5.50 -14.82
CA THR A 66 2.71 -6.85 -14.67
C THR A 66 1.60 -6.87 -13.63
N PHE A 67 0.44 -7.40 -14.00
CA PHE A 67 -0.59 -7.73 -13.03
C PHE A 67 -0.12 -8.97 -12.25
N GLU A 68 0.22 -8.81 -11.00
CA GLU A 68 0.35 -9.94 -10.10
C GLU A 68 -1.05 -10.34 -9.62
N ALA A 69 -1.67 -11.29 -10.31
CA ALA A 69 -2.81 -12.00 -9.75
C ALA A 69 -2.31 -12.90 -8.59
N PRO A 70 -2.96 -12.93 -7.42
CA PRO A 70 -4.37 -12.65 -7.13
C PRO A 70 -4.63 -11.36 -6.34
N THR A 71 -3.67 -10.50 -6.13
CA THR A 71 -3.79 -9.39 -5.17
C THR A 71 -4.46 -8.13 -5.73
N ASN A 72 -4.73 -8.06 -7.03
CA ASN A 72 -5.24 -6.86 -7.71
C ASN A 72 -4.49 -5.56 -7.41
N THR A 73 -3.26 -5.70 -6.94
CA THR A 73 -2.36 -4.60 -6.66
C THR A 73 -1.31 -4.55 -7.74
N LYS A 74 -1.28 -3.47 -8.50
CA LYS A 74 -0.39 -3.30 -9.63
C LYS A 74 0.69 -2.29 -9.31
N LEU A 75 1.94 -2.63 -9.62
CA LEU A 75 3.03 -1.65 -9.62
C LEU A 75 2.83 -0.66 -10.79
N VAL A 76 2.66 0.62 -10.49
CA VAL A 76 2.34 1.65 -11.48
C VAL A 76 3.54 2.53 -11.79
N GLY A 77 4.41 2.77 -10.82
CA GLY A 77 5.55 3.64 -11.00
C GLY A 77 6.44 3.73 -9.78
N THR A 78 7.37 4.65 -9.84
CA THR A 78 8.27 4.97 -8.73
C THR A 78 8.22 6.45 -8.41
N LEU A 79 8.30 6.79 -7.14
CA LEU A 79 8.42 8.16 -6.67
C LEU A 79 9.88 8.39 -6.26
N ASN A 80 10.50 9.46 -6.77
CA ASN A 80 11.89 9.83 -6.50
C ASN A 80 12.91 8.70 -6.74
N ASN A 81 12.64 7.79 -7.69
CA ASN A 81 13.46 6.61 -8.00
C ASN A 81 13.74 5.66 -6.81
N ALA A 82 13.07 5.83 -5.67
CA ALA A 82 13.34 5.06 -4.45
C ALA A 82 12.12 4.29 -3.96
N MET A 83 10.92 4.84 -4.14
CA MET A 83 9.69 4.28 -3.62
C MET A 83 8.86 3.68 -4.76
N LYS A 84 8.49 2.41 -4.62
CA LYS A 84 7.59 1.72 -5.55
C LYS A 84 6.15 2.06 -5.20
N ILE A 85 5.37 2.48 -6.19
CA ILE A 85 3.96 2.83 -6.02
C ILE A 85 3.08 1.71 -6.57
N TYR A 86 2.25 1.16 -5.72
CA TYR A 86 1.24 0.15 -6.06
C TYR A 86 -0.15 0.76 -5.97
N VAL A 87 -1.03 0.41 -6.89
CA VAL A 87 -2.44 0.81 -6.82
C VAL A 87 -3.30 -0.34 -6.31
N ASN A 88 -4.18 -0.03 -5.37
CA ASN A 88 -5.22 -0.96 -4.93
C ASN A 88 -6.55 -0.60 -5.60
N SER A 89 -6.96 -1.37 -6.59
CA SER A 89 -8.20 -1.14 -7.34
C SER A 89 -9.47 -1.38 -6.51
N TYR A 90 -9.36 -2.02 -5.36
CA TYR A 90 -10.49 -2.26 -4.44
C TYR A 90 -10.61 -1.23 -3.32
N ALA A 91 -9.65 -0.31 -3.20
CA ALA A 91 -9.78 0.82 -2.29
C ALA A 91 -10.91 1.71 -2.82
N GLY A 92 -12.07 1.71 -2.18
CA GLY A 92 -13.25 2.46 -2.61
C GLY A 92 -12.94 3.93 -2.98
N THR A 93 -13.91 4.82 -2.84
CA THR A 93 -13.78 6.25 -3.17
C THR A 93 -12.92 7.07 -2.21
N GLY A 94 -12.24 6.42 -1.27
CA GLY A 94 -11.34 7.10 -0.33
C GLY A 94 -9.99 7.44 -0.94
N THR A 95 -9.50 8.63 -0.69
CA THR A 95 -8.15 9.07 -1.05
C THR A 95 -7.19 8.74 0.08
N SER A 96 -6.74 7.50 0.15
CA SER A 96 -5.77 7.06 1.15
C SER A 96 -4.47 6.57 0.50
N VAL A 97 -3.37 6.84 1.17
CA VAL A 97 -2.05 6.38 0.80
C VAL A 97 -1.42 5.68 2.01
N LEU A 98 -1.10 4.42 1.86
CA LEU A 98 -0.34 3.66 2.84
C LEU A 98 1.11 3.62 2.41
N VAL A 99 1.99 4.15 3.24
CA VAL A 99 3.44 4.21 3.02
C VAL A 99 4.12 3.25 3.98
N GLY A 100 5.08 2.46 3.49
CA GLY A 100 5.73 1.48 4.32
C GLY A 100 7.18 1.20 3.95
N TYR A 101 7.88 0.59 4.91
CA TYR A 101 9.24 0.13 4.76
C TYR A 101 9.32 -1.38 4.92
N LYS A 102 10.03 -2.03 3.99
CA LYS A 102 10.42 -3.44 4.08
C LYS A 102 11.92 -3.55 3.86
N GLY A 103 12.61 -4.03 4.88
CA GLY A 103 14.05 -4.27 4.80
C GLY A 103 14.44 -5.52 4.04
N SER A 104 15.72 -5.75 3.89
CA SER A 104 16.29 -6.92 3.23
C SER A 104 16.17 -8.19 4.06
N SER A 105 16.12 -8.09 5.39
CA SER A 105 15.92 -9.22 6.28
C SER A 105 14.45 -9.63 6.35
N GLU A 106 14.19 -10.93 6.53
CA GLU A 106 12.83 -11.44 6.73
C GLU A 106 12.15 -10.84 7.97
N ALA A 107 12.92 -10.62 9.03
CA ALA A 107 12.42 -10.05 10.28
C ALA A 107 12.15 -8.53 10.21
N ASP A 108 12.59 -7.84 9.15
CA ASP A 108 12.51 -6.40 9.00
C ASP A 108 11.25 -5.98 8.23
N ALA A 109 10.10 -6.24 8.83
CA ALA A 109 8.78 -5.95 8.27
C ALA A 109 7.77 -5.65 9.38
N ALA A 110 6.69 -4.94 9.05
CA ALA A 110 5.60 -4.61 9.98
C ALA A 110 4.68 -5.80 10.26
N ALA A 111 4.50 -6.66 9.28
CA ALA A 111 3.60 -7.79 9.34
C ALA A 111 4.17 -8.99 8.59
N PHE A 112 3.75 -10.18 8.99
CA PHE A 112 4.20 -11.44 8.45
C PHE A 112 3.01 -12.27 7.99
N TYR A 113 3.04 -12.69 6.76
CA TYR A 113 2.10 -13.64 6.18
C TYR A 113 2.80 -14.98 6.01
N CYS A 114 2.31 -15.99 6.71
CA CYS A 114 2.88 -17.34 6.73
C CYS A 114 1.90 -18.33 6.08
N PRO A 115 1.98 -18.58 4.79
CA PRO A 115 1.15 -19.58 4.13
C PRO A 115 1.61 -20.98 4.56
N TYR A 116 0.70 -21.78 5.11
CA TYR A 116 0.98 -23.16 5.53
C TYR A 116 0.46 -24.17 4.51
N VAL A 117 -0.79 -24.01 4.08
CA VAL A 117 -1.40 -24.82 3.04
C VAL A 117 -1.84 -23.90 1.90
N PRO A 118 -1.37 -24.14 0.67
CA PRO A 118 -1.83 -23.36 -0.48
C PRO A 118 -3.32 -23.58 -0.73
N LEU A 119 -3.91 -22.79 -1.60
CA LEU A 119 -5.30 -22.98 -2.00
C LEU A 119 -5.46 -24.34 -2.67
N MET A 120 -6.24 -25.23 -2.06
CA MET A 120 -6.53 -26.56 -2.54
C MET A 120 -8.03 -26.67 -2.87
N SER A 121 -8.34 -27.40 -3.92
CA SER A 121 -9.72 -27.74 -4.32
C SER A 121 -9.99 -29.22 -4.01
N SER A 122 -11.18 -29.52 -3.51
CA SER A 122 -11.64 -30.91 -3.29
C SER A 122 -11.96 -31.65 -4.60
N GLY A 123 -11.97 -30.94 -5.75
CA GLY A 123 -12.60 -31.43 -6.96
C GLY A 123 -14.12 -31.43 -6.83
N VAL A 124 -14.80 -31.88 -7.88
CA VAL A 124 -16.26 -31.99 -7.88
C VAL A 124 -16.67 -33.24 -7.11
N VAL A 125 -17.45 -33.05 -6.05
CA VAL A 125 -18.03 -34.12 -5.24
C VAL A 125 -19.55 -33.95 -5.27
N LEU A 126 -20.29 -35.05 -5.45
CA LEU A 126 -21.74 -35.04 -5.35
C LEU A 126 -22.17 -35.06 -3.87
N ASP A 127 -23.00 -34.13 -3.48
CA ASP A 127 -23.63 -34.16 -2.15
C ASP A 127 -24.56 -35.37 -2.06
N PRO A 128 -24.40 -36.27 -1.10
CA PRO A 128 -25.23 -37.47 -0.97
C PRO A 128 -26.69 -37.15 -0.64
N ASN A 129 -27.00 -35.96 -0.12
CA ASN A 129 -28.36 -35.57 0.27
C ASN A 129 -29.13 -34.89 -0.87
N THR A 130 -28.45 -34.07 -1.67
CA THR A 130 -29.09 -33.25 -2.71
C THR A 130 -28.76 -33.68 -4.14
N PHE A 131 -27.74 -34.55 -4.31
CA PHE A 131 -27.17 -34.94 -5.60
C PHE A 131 -26.65 -33.76 -6.44
N GLU A 132 -26.38 -32.63 -5.80
CA GLU A 132 -25.81 -31.46 -6.46
C GLU A 132 -24.26 -31.53 -6.48
N PRO A 133 -23.62 -31.08 -7.55
CA PRO A 133 -22.17 -31.00 -7.61
C PRO A 133 -21.66 -29.87 -6.69
N VAL A 134 -20.81 -30.21 -5.74
CA VAL A 134 -20.19 -29.27 -4.79
C VAL A 134 -18.69 -29.28 -4.96
N VAL A 135 -18.07 -28.10 -4.91
CA VAL A 135 -16.61 -27.93 -4.90
C VAL A 135 -16.20 -27.18 -3.64
N GLY A 136 -15.35 -27.80 -2.83
CA GLY A 136 -14.77 -27.17 -1.65
C GLY A 136 -13.40 -26.58 -1.93
N PHE A 137 -13.13 -25.39 -1.42
CA PHE A 137 -11.79 -24.81 -1.42
C PHE A 137 -11.28 -24.67 0.02
N MET A 138 -10.02 -24.97 0.22
CA MET A 138 -9.39 -24.89 1.53
C MET A 138 -8.01 -24.23 1.41
N THR A 139 -7.72 -23.35 2.36
CA THR A 139 -6.38 -22.81 2.57
C THR A 139 -6.12 -22.68 4.07
N ARG A 140 -4.85 -22.72 4.47
CA ARG A 140 -4.42 -22.43 5.85
C ARG A 140 -3.25 -21.47 5.80
N TYR A 141 -3.37 -20.38 6.55
CA TYR A 141 -2.32 -19.39 6.68
C TYR A 141 -2.30 -18.80 8.08
N GLY A 142 -1.16 -18.26 8.46
CA GLY A 142 -1.00 -17.43 9.64
C GLY A 142 -0.72 -15.98 9.23
N TYR A 143 -1.25 -15.05 9.98
CA TYR A 143 -0.94 -13.63 9.84
C TYR A 143 -0.58 -13.08 11.22
N VAL A 144 0.55 -12.40 11.30
CA VAL A 144 1.03 -11.77 12.52
C VAL A 144 1.47 -10.35 12.20
N GLU A 145 1.01 -9.42 13.00
CA GLU A 145 1.41 -8.02 12.95
C GLU A 145 2.21 -7.69 14.21
N LEU A 146 3.22 -6.83 14.07
CA LEU A 146 3.99 -6.36 15.22
C LEU A 146 3.10 -5.53 16.15
N THR A 147 3.14 -5.83 17.43
CA THR A 147 2.30 -5.19 18.43
C THR A 147 2.79 -3.76 18.68
N ASN A 148 1.88 -2.79 18.64
CA ASN A 148 2.17 -1.40 18.96
C ASN A 148 2.24 -1.21 20.48
N THR A 149 3.45 -1.26 21.05
CA THR A 149 3.72 -0.95 22.46
C THR A 149 4.54 0.34 22.56
N ALA A 150 4.18 1.21 23.48
CA ALA A 150 4.76 2.56 23.63
C ALA A 150 6.28 2.59 23.85
N SER A 151 6.88 1.49 24.31
CA SER A 151 8.29 1.38 24.66
C SER A 151 9.18 0.63 23.68
N SER A 152 8.63 0.12 22.57
CA SER A 152 9.37 -0.66 21.57
C SER A 152 9.65 0.15 20.31
N LEU A 153 10.84 -0.01 19.73
CA LEU A 153 11.22 0.57 18.42
C LEU A 153 10.90 -0.38 17.24
N GLY A 154 10.16 -1.44 17.47
CA GLY A 154 9.78 -2.43 16.47
C GLY A 154 8.28 -2.56 16.30
N ASN A 155 7.53 -1.49 16.46
CA ASN A 155 6.08 -1.49 16.29
C ASN A 155 5.68 -1.46 14.81
N ALA A 156 4.53 -2.02 14.46
CA ALA A 156 3.97 -1.89 13.11
C ALA A 156 3.81 -0.42 12.71
N GLY A 157 3.39 0.44 13.63
CA GLY A 157 3.26 1.89 13.41
C GLY A 157 4.58 2.64 13.17
N ASP A 158 5.73 2.02 13.42
CA ASP A 158 7.04 2.60 13.09
C ASP A 158 7.44 2.29 11.64
N TYR A 159 6.94 1.19 11.07
CA TYR A 159 7.20 0.74 9.70
C TYR A 159 6.15 1.22 8.70
N LEU A 160 4.98 1.60 9.17
CA LEU A 160 3.83 1.98 8.35
C LEU A 160 3.35 3.38 8.70
N SER A 161 2.91 4.13 7.70
CA SER A 161 2.27 5.43 7.87
C SER A 161 1.12 5.57 6.89
N GLU A 162 -0.05 5.95 7.39
CA GLU A 162 -1.21 6.24 6.56
C GLU A 162 -1.36 7.76 6.37
N ILE A 163 -1.61 8.15 5.13
CA ILE A 163 -1.91 9.53 4.75
C ILE A 163 -3.34 9.53 4.23
N SER A 164 -4.21 10.26 4.90
CA SER A 164 -5.56 10.53 4.44
C SER A 164 -5.60 11.90 3.78
N VAL A 165 -6.05 11.94 2.54
CA VAL A 165 -6.20 13.18 1.77
C VAL A 165 -7.67 13.54 1.71
N ALA A 166 -8.01 14.76 2.08
CA ALA A 166 -9.38 15.29 2.02
C ALA A 166 -9.41 16.53 1.13
N ASN A 167 -10.57 16.81 0.54
CA ASN A 167 -10.83 18.01 -0.27
C ASN A 167 -9.93 18.12 -1.51
N LEU A 168 -9.75 17.01 -2.24
CA LEU A 168 -9.11 17.06 -3.55
C LEU A 168 -10.02 17.77 -4.56
N SER A 169 -9.47 18.74 -5.25
CA SER A 169 -10.10 19.37 -6.41
C SER A 169 -9.57 18.77 -7.69
N PHE A 170 -10.47 18.36 -8.58
CA PHE A 170 -10.16 17.85 -9.92
C PHE A 170 -10.51 18.84 -11.01
N GLN A 171 -10.84 20.09 -10.66
CA GLN A 171 -11.20 21.16 -11.59
C GLN A 171 -10.03 22.08 -11.85
#